data_0ca013863605bfc91af6e7481c8c999d
#
_entry.id   0ca013863605bfc91af6e7481c8c999d
#
_cell.length_a   1.000
_cell.length_b   1.000
_cell.length_c   1.000
_cell.angle_alpha   90.00
_cell.angle_beta   90.00
_cell.angle_gamma   90.00
#
_symmetry.space_group_name_H-M   'P 1'
#
loop_
_entity.id
_entity.type
_entity.pdbx_description
1 polymer ?
#
loop_
_entity_poly.entity_id
_entity_poly.type
_entity_poly.pdbx_seq_one_letter_code
_entity_poly.pdbx_strand_id
1 'polypeptide(L)'
;MSFTFATLKTAIQDYTDNSETTFVNNLSIFIKEAEERILKNVQLSLFRKNSTGTASSSNKYLAMPSDFLAPFSLSVLSSSAHEFLEFKDVNFIQTFTPNPATTGTPRYYAIFDVSNFILAPTPDAAYTAELHYYYRPASLTAGSDSGTTWLSENAPNALLYGCL
;
A
#
# COMPACT_ATOMS: atom_id res chain seq x y z
N MET A 1 -3.15 1.32 26.85
CA MET A 1 -1.75 1.80 26.95
C MET A 1 -1.29 1.97 25.52
N SER A 2 -0.76 3.11 25.13
CA SER A 2 -0.23 3.36 23.79
C SER A 2 1.28 3.57 23.87
N PHE A 3 2.01 3.23 22.81
CA PHE A 3 3.45 3.50 22.75
C PHE A 3 3.73 4.66 21.79
N THR A 4 4.61 5.57 22.23
CA THR A 4 5.36 6.42 21.30
C THR A 4 6.62 5.68 20.87
N PHE A 5 7.34 6.19 19.86
CA PHE A 5 8.61 5.59 19.45
C PHE A 5 9.60 5.49 20.61
N ALA A 6 9.74 6.57 21.42
CA ALA A 6 10.63 6.58 22.59
C ALA A 6 10.21 5.55 23.65
N THR A 7 8.92 5.52 24.02
CA THR A 7 8.45 4.60 25.08
C THR A 7 8.49 3.14 24.65
N LEU A 8 8.32 2.84 23.37
CA LEU A 8 8.48 1.48 22.84
C LEU A 8 9.94 1.03 22.91
N LYS A 9 10.89 1.90 22.54
CA LYS A 9 12.33 1.59 22.68
C LYS A 9 12.68 1.26 24.13
N THR A 10 12.23 2.07 25.09
CA THR A 10 12.45 1.82 26.51
C THR A 10 11.83 0.49 26.95
N ALA A 11 10.58 0.23 26.57
CA ALA A 11 9.91 -1.02 26.91
C ALA A 11 10.66 -2.26 26.38
N ILE A 12 11.17 -2.22 25.14
CA ILE A 12 11.96 -3.34 24.58
C ILE A 12 13.26 -3.53 25.38
N GLN A 13 13.97 -2.46 25.73
CA GLN A 13 15.18 -2.53 26.55
C GLN A 13 14.90 -3.13 27.94
N ASP A 14 13.84 -2.70 28.59
CA ASP A 14 13.42 -3.19 29.91
C ASP A 14 13.06 -4.69 29.88
N TYR A 15 12.33 -5.13 28.83
CA TYR A 15 11.95 -6.53 28.67
C TYR A 15 13.13 -7.45 28.36
N THR A 16 14.11 -6.94 27.61
CA THR A 16 15.30 -7.73 27.21
C THR A 16 16.45 -7.60 28.19
N ASP A 17 16.33 -6.71 29.18
CA ASP A 17 17.41 -6.32 30.12
C ASP A 17 18.72 -6.00 29.36
N ASN A 18 18.61 -5.30 28.24
CA ASN A 18 19.73 -5.02 27.34
C ASN A 18 19.81 -3.53 26.99
N SER A 19 20.89 -2.90 27.43
CA SER A 19 21.20 -1.49 27.18
C SER A 19 22.47 -1.29 26.34
N GLU A 20 22.99 -2.35 25.70
CA GLU A 20 24.16 -2.24 24.85
C GLU A 20 23.91 -1.28 23.68
N THR A 21 24.89 -0.44 23.38
CA THR A 21 24.80 0.57 22.32
C THR A 21 24.44 -0.03 20.97
N THR A 22 25.01 -1.20 20.63
CA THR A 22 24.71 -1.91 19.38
C THR A 22 23.25 -2.35 19.31
N PHE A 23 22.71 -2.88 20.40
CA PHE A 23 21.31 -3.27 20.49
C PHE A 23 20.38 -2.08 20.36
N VAL A 24 20.65 -1.00 21.11
CA VAL A 24 19.85 0.23 21.10
C VAL A 24 19.80 0.88 19.72
N ASN A 25 20.92 0.90 19.00
CA ASN A 25 20.99 1.44 17.65
C ASN A 25 20.18 0.64 16.61
N ASN A 26 19.96 -0.65 16.88
CA ASN A 26 19.19 -1.53 15.98
C ASN A 26 17.70 -1.62 16.34
N LEU A 27 17.23 -1.03 17.43
CA LEU A 27 15.82 -1.07 17.84
C LEU A 27 14.86 -0.56 16.75
N SER A 28 15.26 0.45 15.98
CA SER A 28 14.46 0.96 14.87
C SER A 28 14.26 -0.09 13.76
N ILE A 29 15.23 -0.98 13.55
CA ILE A 29 15.13 -2.07 12.57
C ILE A 29 14.15 -3.12 13.09
N PHE A 30 14.26 -3.53 14.35
CA PHE A 30 13.35 -4.52 14.96
C PHE A 30 11.90 -4.05 14.96
N ILE A 31 11.66 -2.77 15.27
CA ILE A 31 10.31 -2.18 15.21
C ILE A 31 9.76 -2.23 13.78
N LYS A 32 10.57 -1.85 12.78
CA LYS A 32 10.18 -1.89 11.38
C LYS A 32 9.82 -3.30 10.90
N GLU A 33 10.64 -4.30 11.28
CA GLU A 33 10.40 -5.70 10.92
C GLU A 33 9.13 -6.25 11.59
N ALA A 34 8.87 -5.88 12.85
CA ALA A 34 7.65 -6.24 13.55
C ALA A 34 6.41 -5.65 12.86
N GLU A 35 6.44 -4.36 12.53
CA GLU A 35 5.37 -3.70 11.80
C GLU A 35 5.11 -4.37 10.45
N GLU A 36 6.16 -4.66 9.67
CA GLU A 36 6.03 -5.33 8.39
C GLU A 36 5.43 -6.73 8.51
N ARG A 37 5.85 -7.50 9.52
CA ARG A 37 5.30 -8.83 9.77
C ARG A 37 3.82 -8.77 10.09
N ILE A 38 3.39 -7.81 10.95
CA ILE A 38 1.99 -7.62 11.31
C ILE A 38 1.18 -7.22 10.07
N LEU A 39 1.62 -6.20 9.33
CA LEU A 39 0.91 -5.67 8.17
C LEU A 39 0.81 -6.66 7.00
N LYS A 40 1.78 -7.57 6.85
CA LYS A 40 1.72 -8.63 5.83
C LYS A 40 0.71 -9.72 6.17
N ASN A 41 0.48 -9.98 7.45
CA ASN A 41 -0.39 -11.06 7.91
C ASN A 41 -1.83 -10.60 8.22
N VAL A 42 -2.02 -9.32 8.52
CA VAL A 42 -3.31 -8.78 8.95
C VAL A 42 -3.79 -7.71 7.97
N GLN A 43 -4.76 -8.06 7.14
CA GLN A 43 -5.42 -7.13 6.20
C GLN A 43 -6.62 -6.46 6.88
N LEU A 44 -6.39 -5.36 7.58
CA LEU A 44 -7.45 -4.57 8.17
C LEU A 44 -8.03 -3.59 7.15
N SER A 45 -9.36 -3.45 7.14
CA SER A 45 -10.06 -2.47 6.29
C SER A 45 -9.64 -1.02 6.58
N LEU A 46 -9.10 -0.75 7.76
CA LEU A 46 -8.53 0.54 8.17
C LEU A 46 -7.30 0.94 7.35
N PHE A 47 -6.59 -0.02 6.76
CA PHE A 47 -5.42 0.23 5.91
C PHE A 47 -5.81 0.34 4.44
N ARG A 48 -7.03 0.81 4.18
CA ARG A 48 -7.48 1.19 2.84
C ARG A 48 -7.41 2.69 2.66
N LYS A 49 -7.07 3.09 1.45
CA LYS A 49 -6.94 4.49 1.05
C LYS A 49 -7.52 4.66 -0.35
N ASN A 50 -8.02 5.83 -0.64
CA ASN A 50 -8.46 6.20 -1.97
C ASN A 50 -7.46 7.18 -2.58
N SER A 51 -7.15 7.01 -3.86
CA SER A 51 -6.29 7.91 -4.63
C SER A 51 -6.85 8.06 -6.04
N THR A 52 -6.79 9.27 -6.55
CA THR A 52 -7.17 9.59 -7.93
C THR A 52 -5.93 9.75 -8.79
N GLY A 53 -6.04 9.33 -10.04
CA GLY A 53 -5.02 9.48 -11.06
C GLY A 53 -5.65 9.73 -12.42
N THR A 54 -4.83 9.81 -13.47
CA THR A 54 -5.32 9.99 -14.83
C THR A 54 -4.85 8.84 -15.71
N ALA A 55 -5.80 8.10 -16.26
CA ALA A 55 -5.55 7.18 -17.37
C ALA A 55 -5.49 8.00 -18.65
N SER A 56 -4.29 8.19 -19.20
CA SER A 56 -4.08 9.04 -20.39
C SER A 56 -4.50 8.34 -21.65
N SER A 57 -5.06 9.08 -22.60
CA SER A 57 -5.40 8.57 -23.94
C SER A 57 -4.19 7.92 -24.61
N SER A 58 -4.42 6.80 -25.27
CA SER A 58 -3.41 6.01 -26.00
C SER A 58 -2.27 5.46 -25.12
N ASN A 59 -2.41 5.53 -23.80
CA ASN A 59 -1.47 4.94 -22.86
C ASN A 59 -2.15 3.85 -22.03
N LYS A 60 -1.73 2.61 -22.21
CA LYS A 60 -2.28 1.47 -21.47
C LYS A 60 -1.77 1.35 -20.03
N TYR A 61 -0.80 2.15 -19.62
CA TYR A 61 -0.21 2.11 -18.29
C TYR A 61 -0.78 3.20 -17.39
N LEU A 62 -1.12 2.82 -16.17
CA LEU A 62 -1.57 3.72 -15.12
C LEU A 62 -0.60 3.59 -13.93
N ALA A 63 -0.01 4.72 -13.51
CA ALA A 63 0.94 4.74 -12.40
C ALA A 63 0.26 4.39 -11.07
N MET A 64 0.96 3.60 -10.25
CA MET A 64 0.55 3.26 -8.90
C MET A 64 1.02 4.31 -7.89
N PRO A 65 0.28 4.54 -6.79
CA PRO A 65 0.78 5.28 -5.65
C PRO A 65 2.02 4.61 -5.03
N SER A 66 2.95 5.40 -4.50
CA SER A 66 4.19 4.87 -3.90
C SER A 66 3.99 4.04 -2.64
N ASP A 67 2.83 4.21 -1.97
CA ASP A 67 2.42 3.48 -0.78
C ASP A 67 1.49 2.28 -1.08
N PHE A 68 1.32 1.94 -2.37
CA PHE A 68 0.48 0.84 -2.81
C PHE A 68 0.97 -0.52 -2.30
N LEU A 69 0.06 -1.32 -1.77
CA LEU A 69 0.31 -2.70 -1.31
C LEU A 69 -0.50 -3.73 -2.10
N ALA A 70 -1.82 -3.51 -2.20
CA ALA A 70 -2.71 -4.41 -2.93
C ALA A 70 -3.96 -3.66 -3.41
N PRO A 71 -4.52 -3.97 -4.60
CA PRO A 71 -5.73 -3.33 -5.09
C PRO A 71 -6.96 -3.84 -4.33
N PHE A 72 -7.90 -2.96 -4.11
CA PHE A 72 -9.25 -3.32 -3.66
C PHE A 72 -10.26 -3.11 -4.79
N SER A 73 -10.31 -1.92 -5.38
CA SER A 73 -11.10 -1.62 -6.58
C SER A 73 -10.45 -0.49 -7.37
N LEU A 74 -10.63 -0.55 -8.68
CA LEU A 74 -10.22 0.50 -9.61
C LEU A 74 -11.41 0.85 -10.49
N SER A 75 -11.70 2.14 -10.63
CA SER A 75 -12.72 2.64 -11.54
C SER A 75 -12.17 3.76 -12.41
N VAL A 76 -12.81 3.97 -13.55
CA VAL A 76 -12.60 5.14 -14.39
C VAL A 76 -13.90 5.93 -14.48
N LEU A 77 -13.80 7.25 -14.45
CA LEU A 77 -14.94 8.13 -14.61
C LEU A 77 -15.20 8.37 -16.11
N SER A 78 -16.27 7.80 -16.61
CA SER A 78 -16.72 7.94 -18.00
C SER A 78 -18.12 8.56 -17.99
N SER A 79 -18.30 9.66 -18.73
CA SER A 79 -19.60 10.35 -18.86
C SER A 79 -20.33 10.60 -17.54
N SER A 80 -19.60 11.01 -16.49
CA SER A 80 -20.09 11.27 -15.12
C SER A 80 -20.54 10.01 -14.34
N ALA A 81 -20.21 8.81 -14.83
CA ALA A 81 -20.44 7.55 -14.13
C ALA A 81 -19.10 6.82 -13.88
N HIS A 82 -19.00 6.14 -12.73
CA HIS A 82 -17.86 5.27 -12.45
C HIS A 82 -18.06 3.93 -13.14
N GLU A 83 -17.14 3.56 -14.02
CA GLU A 83 -17.03 2.22 -14.57
C GLU A 83 -15.94 1.47 -13.80
N PHE A 84 -16.34 0.43 -13.05
CA PHE A 84 -15.42 -0.39 -12.26
C PHE A 84 -14.75 -1.42 -13.15
N LEU A 85 -13.42 -1.45 -13.08
CA LEU A 85 -12.59 -2.38 -13.84
C LEU A 85 -12.47 -3.71 -13.09
N GLU A 86 -12.48 -4.82 -13.84
CA GLU A 86 -12.20 -6.14 -13.27
C GLU A 86 -10.69 -6.38 -13.20
N PHE A 87 -10.23 -6.87 -12.05
CA PHE A 87 -8.86 -7.31 -11.88
C PHE A 87 -8.63 -8.65 -12.59
N LYS A 88 -7.63 -8.72 -13.44
CA LYS A 88 -7.25 -9.90 -14.22
C LYS A 88 -5.74 -10.15 -14.14
N ASP A 89 -5.30 -11.28 -14.66
CA ASP A 89 -3.89 -11.56 -14.87
C ASP A 89 -3.34 -10.82 -16.11
N VAL A 90 -2.03 -10.53 -16.12
CA VAL A 90 -1.36 -9.85 -17.24
C VAL A 90 -1.51 -10.61 -18.54
N ASN A 91 -1.46 -11.96 -18.51
CA ASN A 91 -1.63 -12.79 -19.70
C ASN A 91 -3.02 -12.62 -20.31
N PHE A 92 -4.06 -12.52 -19.46
CA PHE A 92 -5.41 -12.22 -19.93
C PHE A 92 -5.46 -10.87 -20.66
N ILE A 93 -4.88 -9.82 -20.06
CA ILE A 93 -4.85 -8.47 -20.65
C ILE A 93 -4.17 -8.49 -22.01
N GLN A 94 -3.03 -9.19 -22.15
CA GLN A 94 -2.28 -9.29 -23.39
C GLN A 94 -3.03 -10.08 -24.47
N THR A 95 -3.77 -11.11 -24.08
CA THR A 95 -4.60 -11.91 -25.00
C THR A 95 -5.86 -11.16 -25.41
N PHE A 96 -6.47 -10.42 -24.50
CA PHE A 96 -7.69 -9.65 -24.76
C PHE A 96 -7.44 -8.46 -25.68
N THR A 97 -6.31 -7.75 -25.51
CA THR A 97 -5.93 -6.62 -26.37
C THR A 97 -4.52 -6.83 -26.93
N PRO A 98 -4.34 -7.78 -27.87
CA PRO A 98 -3.02 -8.07 -28.45
C PRO A 98 -2.47 -6.91 -29.30
N ASN A 99 -3.37 -6.12 -29.90
CA ASN A 99 -2.99 -4.92 -30.66
C ASN A 99 -3.11 -3.68 -29.74
N PRO A 100 -2.00 -3.03 -29.37
CA PRO A 100 -2.02 -1.85 -28.50
C PRO A 100 -2.71 -0.62 -29.12
N ALA A 101 -2.92 -0.63 -30.46
CA ALA A 101 -3.67 0.42 -31.16
C ALA A 101 -5.19 0.29 -30.96
N THR A 102 -5.68 -0.82 -30.44
CA THR A 102 -7.09 -0.99 -30.09
C THR A 102 -7.40 -0.19 -28.85
N THR A 103 -8.15 0.90 -28.99
CA THR A 103 -8.50 1.81 -27.89
C THR A 103 -9.98 1.70 -27.55
N GLY A 104 -10.34 2.08 -26.34
CA GLY A 104 -11.70 2.14 -25.82
C GLY A 104 -11.73 2.47 -24.35
N THR A 105 -12.93 2.54 -23.76
CA THR A 105 -13.05 2.68 -22.30
C THR A 105 -12.48 1.45 -21.60
N PRO A 106 -11.51 1.59 -20.67
CA PRO A 106 -10.93 0.46 -19.96
C PRO A 106 -11.99 -0.35 -19.17
N ARG A 107 -11.88 -1.68 -19.24
CA ARG A 107 -12.76 -2.61 -18.51
C ARG A 107 -12.01 -3.57 -17.61
N TYR A 108 -10.74 -3.82 -17.91
CA TYR A 108 -9.89 -4.75 -17.17
C TYR A 108 -8.59 -4.07 -16.77
N TYR A 109 -8.01 -4.52 -15.68
CA TYR A 109 -6.69 -4.09 -15.26
C TYR A 109 -5.90 -5.25 -14.62
N ALA A 110 -4.59 -5.15 -14.67
CA ALA A 110 -3.67 -6.05 -13.98
C ALA A 110 -2.50 -5.28 -13.39
N ILE A 111 -1.82 -5.84 -12.39
CA ILE A 111 -0.54 -5.34 -11.91
C ILE A 111 0.51 -5.75 -12.95
N PHE A 112 1.13 -4.76 -13.62
CA PHE A 112 2.11 -5.02 -14.66
C PHE A 112 3.54 -5.09 -14.11
N ASP A 113 3.90 -4.11 -13.28
CA ASP A 113 5.18 -4.03 -12.59
C ASP A 113 5.02 -3.37 -11.21
N VAL A 114 6.13 -3.05 -10.54
CA VAL A 114 6.14 -2.45 -9.18
C VAL A 114 5.54 -1.04 -9.14
N SER A 115 5.35 -0.38 -10.27
CA SER A 115 4.95 1.02 -10.36
C SER A 115 3.72 1.27 -11.22
N ASN A 116 3.27 0.26 -12.00
CA ASN A 116 2.24 0.45 -13.01
C ASN A 116 1.21 -0.67 -13.03
N PHE A 117 -0.06 -0.28 -13.20
CA PHE A 117 -1.09 -1.14 -13.73
C PHE A 117 -1.07 -1.14 -15.26
N ILE A 118 -1.54 -2.21 -15.87
CA ILE A 118 -1.88 -2.27 -17.28
C ILE A 118 -3.41 -2.31 -17.42
N LEU A 119 -3.94 -1.50 -18.32
CA LEU A 119 -5.37 -1.36 -18.62
C LEU A 119 -5.72 -2.01 -19.95
N ALA A 120 -6.92 -2.52 -20.07
CA ALA A 120 -7.45 -3.07 -21.33
C ALA A 120 -8.96 -2.79 -21.49
N PRO A 121 -9.38 -2.33 -22.69
CA PRO A 121 -8.56 -1.84 -23.79
C PRO A 121 -7.71 -0.60 -23.41
N THR A 122 -6.77 -0.23 -24.28
CA THR A 122 -6.02 1.03 -24.11
C THR A 122 -6.99 2.20 -24.11
N PRO A 123 -6.88 3.17 -23.14
CA PRO A 123 -7.80 4.30 -23.08
C PRO A 123 -7.88 5.10 -24.39
N ASP A 124 -9.08 5.36 -24.88
CA ASP A 124 -9.34 6.20 -26.07
C ASP A 124 -9.41 7.69 -25.74
N ALA A 125 -9.63 8.02 -24.46
CA ALA A 125 -9.65 9.38 -23.93
C ALA A 125 -8.90 9.47 -22.60
N ALA A 126 -8.73 10.67 -22.07
CA ALA A 126 -8.25 10.86 -20.71
C ALA A 126 -9.40 10.61 -19.72
N TYR A 127 -9.23 9.62 -18.84
CA TYR A 127 -10.19 9.28 -17.79
C TYR A 127 -9.61 9.59 -16.43
N THR A 128 -10.41 10.15 -15.52
CA THR A 128 -10.07 10.16 -14.11
C THR A 128 -10.20 8.75 -13.58
N ALA A 129 -9.09 8.19 -13.11
CA ALA A 129 -9.07 6.89 -12.45
C ALA A 129 -9.15 7.07 -10.95
N GLU A 130 -9.96 6.26 -10.28
CA GLU A 130 -10.10 6.22 -8.83
C GLU A 130 -9.72 4.83 -8.34
N LEU A 131 -8.62 4.77 -7.57
CA LEU A 131 -8.08 3.55 -7.00
C LEU A 131 -8.37 3.51 -5.50
N HIS A 132 -9.10 2.49 -5.06
CA HIS A 132 -9.25 2.12 -3.67
C HIS A 132 -8.33 0.92 -3.41
N TYR A 133 -7.39 1.05 -2.46
CA TYR A 133 -6.31 0.09 -2.29
C TYR A 133 -5.86 -0.03 -0.84
N TYR A 134 -5.22 -1.14 -0.53
CA TYR A 134 -4.48 -1.29 0.72
C TYR A 134 -3.16 -0.54 0.60
N TYR A 135 -2.88 0.33 1.56
CA TYR A 135 -1.63 1.09 1.59
C TYR A 135 -0.72 0.62 2.72
N ARG A 136 0.57 0.88 2.56
CA ARG A 136 1.55 0.67 3.61
C ARG A 136 1.59 1.93 4.49
N PRO A 137 1.14 1.86 5.77
CA PRO A 137 1.26 2.99 6.67
C PRO A 137 2.73 3.32 6.94
N ALA A 138 3.00 4.59 7.27
CA ALA A 138 4.33 4.98 7.70
C ALA A 138 4.72 4.24 8.99
N SER A 139 5.99 3.83 9.07
CA SER A 139 6.51 3.19 10.27
C SER A 139 6.58 4.18 11.44
N LEU A 140 6.42 3.67 12.65
CA LEU A 140 6.64 4.43 13.89
C LEU A 140 8.04 5.06 13.93
N THR A 141 9.01 4.40 13.31
CA THR A 141 10.41 4.88 13.22
C THR A 141 10.62 6.05 12.25
N ALA A 142 9.64 6.35 11.40
CA ALA A 142 9.73 7.45 10.43
C ALA A 142 9.36 8.81 11.03
N GLY A 143 8.74 8.82 12.22
CA GLY A 143 8.32 10.00 12.95
C GLY A 143 9.33 10.50 13.97
N SER A 144 8.89 11.44 14.80
CA SER A 144 9.64 11.90 15.96
C SER A 144 9.56 10.88 17.11
N ASP A 145 10.40 11.03 18.14
CA ASP A 145 10.39 10.19 19.35
C ASP A 145 9.02 10.19 20.08
N SER A 146 8.24 11.26 19.93
CA SER A 146 6.87 11.37 20.45
C SER A 146 5.78 10.88 19.48
N GLY A 147 6.17 10.48 18.26
CA GLY A 147 5.24 10.00 17.23
C GLY A 147 4.53 8.72 17.63
N THR A 148 3.33 8.55 17.12
CA THR A 148 2.50 7.34 17.25
C THR A 148 2.03 6.85 15.90
N THR A 149 1.64 5.59 15.83
CA THR A 149 0.96 4.98 14.67
C THR A 149 -0.29 4.27 15.14
N TRP A 150 -1.17 3.92 14.22
CA TRP A 150 -2.37 3.15 14.57
C TRP A 150 -2.02 1.86 15.33
N LEU A 151 -0.97 1.15 14.91
CA LEU A 151 -0.50 -0.07 15.59
C LEU A 151 -0.05 0.23 17.02
N SER A 152 0.72 1.29 17.23
CA SER A 152 1.23 1.64 18.56
C SER A 152 0.15 2.11 19.54
N GLU A 153 -0.98 2.60 19.02
CA GLU A 153 -2.13 3.05 19.81
C GLU A 153 -3.15 1.93 20.07
N ASN A 154 -3.49 1.16 19.04
CA ASN A 154 -4.60 0.21 19.07
C ASN A 154 -4.17 -1.25 19.28
N ALA A 155 -2.93 -1.59 18.93
CA ALA A 155 -2.36 -2.92 19.13
C ALA A 155 -0.95 -2.88 19.73
N PRO A 156 -0.72 -2.13 20.84
CA PRO A 156 0.61 -1.91 21.39
C PRO A 156 1.30 -3.20 21.81
N ASN A 157 0.57 -4.14 22.38
CA ASN A 157 1.13 -5.43 22.80
C ASN A 157 1.57 -6.28 21.59
N ALA A 158 0.80 -6.27 20.50
CA ALA A 158 1.20 -6.98 19.29
C ALA A 158 2.51 -6.41 18.71
N LEU A 159 2.66 -5.08 18.75
CA LEU A 159 3.87 -4.41 18.30
C LEU A 159 5.06 -4.73 19.24
N LEU A 160 4.88 -4.63 20.57
CA LEU A 160 5.93 -4.94 21.52
C LEU A 160 6.41 -6.38 21.41
N TYR A 161 5.49 -7.36 21.46
CA TYR A 161 5.86 -8.78 21.35
C TYR A 161 6.37 -9.16 19.95
N GLY A 162 6.02 -8.40 18.93
CA GLY A 162 6.59 -8.56 17.60
C GLY A 162 8.05 -8.13 17.50
N CYS A 163 8.49 -7.24 18.40
CA CYS A 163 9.88 -6.73 18.49
C CYS A 163 10.79 -7.63 19.36
N LEU A 164 10.21 -8.43 20.25
CA LEU A 164 10.90 -9.37 21.14
C LEU A 164 11.10 -10.73 20.47
#